data_f22657b8d58cae772bef80602c6adc55
#
_entry.id   f22657b8d58cae772bef80602c6adc55
#
_cell.length_a   1.000
_cell.length_b   1.000
_cell.length_c   1.000
_cell.angle_alpha   90.00
_cell.angle_beta   90.00
_cell.angle_gamma   90.00
#
_symmetry.space_group_name_H-M   'P 1'
#
loop_
_entity.id
_entity.type
_entity.pdbx_description
1 polymer ?
#
loop_
_entity_poly.entity_id
_entity_poly.type
_entity_poly.pdbx_seq_one_letter_code
_entity_poly.pdbx_strand_id
1 'polypeptide(L)'
;MNNYKQISEYIYDCKSCPTPCDGISKGIYNFKNDVEFSEYYENLIIDKINTYPNYQAKKTTKDGYPDIEIKNKKTGEITSYLEIKVQRRTFMSVERILPQANLKPSETLALNLSDLLRYFDIQKETQVPTSIMWILINRPCIVAKNEIAFFYQSTNLLEKIYNKVKDKRRFRRKSGKGDIVNGEHKGVVVNYHFSLKELKKWRYIINK
;
A
#
# COMPACT_ATOMS: atom_id res chain seq x y z
N MET A 1 16.61 20.67 10.38
CA MET A 1 15.31 20.86 9.71
C MET A 1 15.21 19.78 8.63
N ASN A 2 14.34 18.79 8.80
CA ASN A 2 14.17 17.74 7.81
C ASN A 2 13.36 18.31 6.64
N ASN A 3 14.02 18.59 5.52
CA ASN A 3 13.40 18.97 4.26
C ASN A 3 12.59 17.77 3.73
N TYR A 4 11.35 17.65 4.17
CA TYR A 4 10.42 16.70 3.55
C TYR A 4 10.05 17.25 2.17
N LYS A 5 10.53 16.58 1.14
CA LYS A 5 10.10 16.86 -0.22
C LYS A 5 8.58 16.70 -0.35
N GLN A 6 7.95 17.56 -1.14
CA GLN A 6 6.54 17.39 -1.49
C GLN A 6 6.36 16.15 -2.37
N ILE A 7 5.16 15.57 -2.39
CA ILE A 7 4.88 14.35 -3.20
C ILE A 7 5.25 14.54 -4.66
N SER A 8 5.04 15.73 -5.22
CA SER A 8 5.43 16.08 -6.59
C SER A 8 6.94 15.92 -6.86
N GLU A 9 7.77 16.11 -5.85
CA GLU A 9 9.24 15.97 -5.98
C GLU A 9 9.70 14.52 -6.02
N TYR A 10 8.83 13.57 -5.67
CA TYR A 10 9.12 12.13 -5.72
C TYR A 10 8.72 11.48 -7.05
N ILE A 11 8.10 12.23 -7.95
CA ILE A 11 7.75 11.73 -9.28
C ILE A 11 8.97 11.89 -10.19
N TYR A 12 9.63 10.77 -10.45
CA TYR A 12 10.87 10.72 -11.20
C TYR A 12 10.65 10.05 -12.57
N ASP A 13 11.31 10.55 -13.60
CA ASP A 13 11.33 9.88 -14.89
C ASP A 13 12.23 8.64 -14.82
N CYS A 14 11.63 7.48 -14.73
CA CYS A 14 12.35 6.20 -14.63
C CYS A 14 13.18 5.88 -15.88
N LYS A 15 12.91 6.50 -17.04
CA LYS A 15 13.68 6.28 -18.26
C LYS A 15 15.06 6.93 -18.19
N SER A 16 15.14 8.06 -17.50
CA SER A 16 16.39 8.81 -17.29
C SER A 16 17.09 8.45 -15.96
N CYS A 17 16.51 7.51 -15.18
CA CYS A 17 17.08 7.13 -13.89
C CYS A 17 18.40 6.38 -14.08
N PRO A 18 19.51 6.89 -13.51
CA PRO A 18 20.80 6.21 -13.58
C PRO A 18 20.85 4.92 -12.73
N THR A 19 19.91 4.79 -11.78
CA THR A 19 19.80 3.63 -10.89
C THR A 19 18.57 2.83 -11.28
N PRO A 20 18.70 1.61 -11.84
CA PRO A 20 17.55 0.74 -12.07
C PRO A 20 16.77 0.56 -10.77
N CYS A 21 15.45 0.68 -10.81
CA CYS A 21 14.58 0.60 -9.62
C CYS A 21 14.77 -0.67 -8.80
N ASP A 22 15.39 -1.69 -9.33
CA ASP A 22 15.91 -2.86 -8.66
C ASP A 22 16.71 -3.68 -9.67
N GLY A 23 17.87 -3.28 -10.01
CA GLY A 23 18.80 -4.05 -10.83
C GLY A 23 19.08 -5.47 -10.30
N ILE A 24 18.27 -5.90 -9.34
CA ILE A 24 18.27 -7.24 -8.75
C ILE A 24 17.15 -8.00 -9.44
N SER A 25 17.50 -9.02 -10.21
CA SER A 25 16.56 -10.05 -10.63
C SER A 25 15.77 -10.50 -9.40
N LYS A 26 14.46 -10.33 -9.44
CA LYS A 26 13.59 -10.76 -8.36
C LYS A 26 13.55 -12.26 -8.40
N GLY A 27 14.39 -12.87 -7.59
CA GLY A 27 14.39 -14.29 -7.38
C GLY A 27 12.98 -14.85 -7.15
N ILE A 28 12.86 -16.14 -7.00
CA ILE A 28 11.60 -16.83 -6.75
C ILE A 28 10.85 -16.10 -5.64
N TYR A 29 9.60 -15.73 -5.92
CA TYR A 29 8.68 -15.16 -4.94
C TYR A 29 8.60 -16.10 -3.73
N ASN A 30 9.00 -15.62 -2.56
CA ASN A 30 8.87 -16.34 -1.31
C ASN A 30 7.76 -15.69 -0.48
N PHE A 31 6.58 -16.29 -0.51
CA PHE A 31 5.39 -15.80 0.18
C PHE A 31 5.63 -15.66 1.69
N LYS A 32 6.30 -16.63 2.31
CA LYS A 32 6.58 -16.60 3.75
C LYS A 32 7.41 -15.37 4.14
N ASN A 33 8.46 -15.09 3.40
CA ASN A 33 9.29 -13.91 3.67
C ASN A 33 8.52 -12.59 3.49
N ASP A 34 7.58 -12.53 2.54
CA ASP A 34 6.76 -11.33 2.32
C ASP A 34 5.73 -11.16 3.44
N VAL A 35 5.19 -12.24 3.99
CA VAL A 35 4.28 -12.21 5.16
C VAL A 35 5.03 -11.74 6.41
N GLU A 36 6.15 -12.37 6.76
CA GLU A 36 6.97 -11.98 7.91
C GLU A 36 7.39 -10.51 7.85
N PHE A 37 7.68 -10.05 6.65
CA PHE A 37 8.05 -8.66 6.42
C PHE A 37 6.87 -7.69 6.59
N SER A 38 5.67 -8.05 6.12
CA SER A 38 4.44 -7.28 6.37
C SER A 38 4.13 -7.20 7.86
N GLU A 39 4.17 -8.32 8.56
CA GLU A 39 3.89 -8.38 10.01
C GLU A 39 4.82 -7.49 10.83
N TYR A 40 6.09 -7.40 10.45
CA TYR A 40 7.04 -6.50 11.10
C TYR A 40 6.55 -5.04 11.04
N TYR A 41 6.09 -4.58 9.86
CA TYR A 41 5.62 -3.21 9.70
C TYR A 41 4.26 -2.96 10.33
N GLU A 42 3.37 -3.94 10.33
CA GLU A 42 2.11 -3.86 11.06
C GLU A 42 2.35 -3.60 12.54
N ASN A 43 3.24 -4.40 13.17
CA ASN A 43 3.60 -4.24 14.58
C ASN A 43 4.24 -2.88 14.86
N LEU A 44 5.15 -2.43 13.99
CA LEU A 44 5.78 -1.12 14.11
C LEU A 44 4.76 0.04 14.07
N ILE A 45 3.74 -0.05 13.22
CA ILE A 45 2.67 0.94 13.16
C ILE A 45 1.78 0.86 14.39
N ILE A 46 1.44 -0.34 14.87
CA ILE A 46 0.68 -0.56 16.11
C ILE A 46 1.41 0.08 17.28
N ASP A 47 2.69 -0.22 17.47
CA ASP A 47 3.51 0.32 18.54
C ASP A 47 3.52 1.85 18.49
N LYS A 48 3.67 2.41 17.29
CA LYS A 48 3.67 3.87 17.12
C LYS A 48 2.33 4.50 17.47
N ILE A 49 1.23 3.93 17.01
CA ILE A 49 -0.09 4.47 17.35
C ILE A 49 -0.31 4.38 18.87
N ASN A 50 0.15 3.32 19.51
CA ASN A 50 0.05 3.12 20.95
C ASN A 50 0.85 4.12 21.79
N THR A 51 1.82 4.85 21.19
CA THR A 51 2.47 5.97 21.89
C THR A 51 1.57 7.19 22.06
N TYR A 52 0.47 7.29 21.31
CA TYR A 52 -0.47 8.39 21.46
C TYR A 52 -1.41 8.14 22.66
N PRO A 53 -1.63 9.12 23.54
CA PRO A 53 -2.35 8.91 24.81
C PRO A 53 -3.81 8.48 24.62
N ASN A 54 -4.45 8.90 23.53
CA ASN A 54 -5.89 8.72 23.32
C ASN A 54 -6.24 7.49 22.48
N TYR A 55 -5.25 6.78 21.89
CA TYR A 55 -5.50 5.70 20.94
C TYR A 55 -4.86 4.39 21.38
N GLN A 56 -5.55 3.30 21.08
CA GLN A 56 -5.04 1.93 21.20
C GLN A 56 -5.21 1.25 19.86
N ALA A 57 -4.11 0.75 19.31
CA ALA A 57 -4.10 -0.05 18.09
C ALA A 57 -3.77 -1.50 18.40
N LYS A 58 -4.39 -2.41 17.68
CA LYS A 58 -4.05 -3.83 17.69
C LYS A 58 -4.39 -4.47 16.34
N LYS A 59 -3.87 -5.67 16.10
CA LYS A 59 -4.27 -6.46 14.93
C LYS A 59 -5.77 -6.75 14.97
N THR A 60 -6.42 -6.62 13.83
CA THR A 60 -7.82 -6.98 13.66
C THR A 60 -7.96 -8.50 13.70
N THR A 61 -8.97 -9.00 14.44
CA THR A 61 -9.23 -10.45 14.55
C THR A 61 -10.32 -10.93 13.60
N LYS A 62 -11.05 -10.00 12.97
CA LYS A 62 -12.14 -10.32 12.07
C LYS A 62 -11.64 -10.55 10.66
N ASP A 63 -11.89 -11.72 10.11
CA ASP A 63 -11.46 -12.10 8.78
C ASP A 63 -11.97 -11.14 7.70
N GLY A 64 -11.10 -10.81 6.76
CA GLY A 64 -11.39 -9.89 5.66
C GLY A 64 -11.41 -8.41 6.02
N TYR A 65 -11.26 -8.05 7.27
CA TYR A 65 -11.12 -6.66 7.71
C TYR A 65 -9.69 -6.15 7.51
N PRO A 66 -9.46 -4.81 7.50
CA PRO A 66 -8.11 -4.25 7.44
C PRO A 66 -7.23 -4.73 8.60
N ASP A 67 -5.92 -4.75 8.41
CA ASP A 67 -4.94 -5.36 9.31
C ASP A 67 -4.99 -4.84 10.76
N ILE A 68 -5.31 -3.54 10.95
CA ILE A 68 -5.24 -2.88 12.26
C ILE A 68 -6.57 -2.20 12.60
N GLU A 69 -7.08 -2.46 13.79
CA GLU A 69 -8.15 -1.69 14.41
C GLU A 69 -7.57 -0.68 15.42
N ILE A 70 -8.09 0.56 15.39
CA ILE A 70 -7.69 1.64 16.28
C ILE A 70 -8.89 2.06 17.10
N LYS A 71 -8.73 2.06 18.42
CA LYS A 71 -9.77 2.41 19.40
C LYS A 71 -9.43 3.69 20.13
N ASN A 72 -10.46 4.40 20.56
CA ASN A 72 -10.32 5.40 21.59
C ASN A 72 -10.12 4.71 22.94
N LYS A 73 -9.06 5.04 23.67
CA LYS A 73 -8.77 4.42 24.99
C LYS A 73 -9.81 4.75 26.06
N LYS A 74 -10.49 5.89 25.94
CA LYS A 74 -11.49 6.30 26.95
C LYS A 74 -12.85 5.63 26.74
N THR A 75 -13.30 5.54 25.48
CA THR A 75 -14.64 5.00 25.17
C THR A 75 -14.61 3.51 24.82
N GLY A 76 -13.44 2.97 24.43
CA GLY A 76 -13.31 1.60 23.92
C GLY A 76 -13.83 1.41 22.50
N GLU A 77 -14.39 2.46 21.88
CA GLU A 77 -14.98 2.40 20.54
C GLU A 77 -13.91 2.35 19.46
N ILE A 78 -14.16 1.61 18.39
CA ILE A 78 -13.30 1.61 17.20
C ILE A 78 -13.48 2.94 16.48
N THR A 79 -12.40 3.69 16.35
CA THR A 79 -12.38 5.00 15.69
C THR A 79 -11.93 4.92 14.24
N SER A 80 -11.14 3.91 13.89
CA SER A 80 -10.70 3.69 12.51
C SER A 80 -10.11 2.32 12.29
N TYR A 81 -10.09 1.90 11.02
CA TYR A 81 -9.33 0.77 10.51
C TYR A 81 -8.18 1.23 9.63
N LEU A 82 -7.08 0.47 9.63
CA LEU A 82 -5.91 0.73 8.79
C LEU A 82 -5.41 -0.55 8.15
N GLU A 83 -5.38 -0.55 6.83
CA GLU A 83 -4.74 -1.60 6.03
C GLU A 83 -3.29 -1.23 5.75
N ILE A 84 -2.38 -2.20 5.84
CA ILE A 84 -0.94 -2.02 5.58
C ILE A 84 -0.56 -2.76 4.29
N LYS A 85 0.06 -2.05 3.37
CA LYS A 85 0.59 -2.63 2.12
C LYS A 85 2.07 -2.29 1.98
N VAL A 86 2.92 -3.27 2.19
CA VAL A 86 4.35 -3.10 1.96
C VAL A 86 4.64 -3.30 0.48
N GLN A 87 5.17 -2.28 -0.17
CA GLN A 87 5.48 -2.34 -1.58
C GLN A 87 6.98 -2.19 -1.83
N ARG A 88 7.63 -3.34 -2.09
CA ARG A 88 9.06 -3.45 -2.37
C ARG A 88 9.39 -3.29 -3.86
N ARG A 89 8.37 -3.38 -4.73
CA ARG A 89 8.55 -3.47 -6.19
C ARG A 89 7.82 -2.34 -6.90
N THR A 90 8.41 -1.87 -7.98
CA THR A 90 7.84 -0.87 -8.88
C THR A 90 7.24 -1.55 -10.10
N PHE A 91 6.10 -1.09 -10.56
CA PHE A 91 5.51 -1.59 -11.81
C PHE A 91 6.18 -0.90 -13.00
N MET A 92 7.40 -1.35 -13.35
CA MET A 92 8.24 -0.73 -14.38
C MET A 92 7.60 -0.63 -15.76
N SER A 93 6.71 -1.56 -16.08
CA SER A 93 6.04 -1.61 -17.39
C SER A 93 4.67 -0.94 -17.42
N VAL A 94 4.31 -0.15 -16.41
CA VAL A 94 2.97 0.44 -16.29
C VAL A 94 2.58 1.30 -17.50
N GLU A 95 3.48 2.13 -17.99
CA GLU A 95 3.21 3.00 -19.16
C GLU A 95 2.91 2.18 -20.44
N ARG A 96 3.57 1.04 -20.59
CA ARG A 96 3.35 0.15 -21.74
C ARG A 96 2.10 -0.70 -21.60
N ILE A 97 1.81 -1.19 -20.40
CA ILE A 97 0.72 -2.14 -20.13
C ILE A 97 -0.59 -1.42 -19.87
N LEU A 98 -0.56 -0.25 -19.25
CA LEU A 98 -1.70 0.57 -18.90
C LEU A 98 -1.51 2.02 -19.38
N PRO A 99 -1.32 2.27 -20.69
CA PRO A 99 -1.04 3.62 -21.20
C PRO A 99 -2.17 4.60 -20.84
N GLN A 100 -3.41 4.12 -20.80
CA GLN A 100 -4.60 4.90 -20.43
C GLN A 100 -4.64 5.33 -18.97
N ALA A 101 -3.83 4.72 -18.11
CA ALA A 101 -3.77 5.07 -16.69
C ALA A 101 -2.99 6.37 -16.44
N ASN A 102 -2.15 6.77 -17.38
CA ASN A 102 -1.25 7.92 -17.27
C ASN A 102 -0.45 7.93 -15.97
N LEU A 103 0.12 6.78 -15.64
CA LEU A 103 0.95 6.57 -14.44
C LEU A 103 2.40 6.29 -14.83
N LYS A 104 3.33 6.88 -14.09
CA LYS A 104 4.76 6.56 -14.20
C LYS A 104 5.14 5.43 -13.22
N PRO A 105 6.17 4.63 -13.53
CA PRO A 105 6.64 3.58 -12.62
C PRO A 105 6.95 4.10 -11.21
N SER A 106 7.61 5.25 -11.10
CA SER A 106 8.01 5.85 -9.82
C SER A 106 6.84 6.19 -8.90
N GLU A 107 5.69 6.55 -9.45
CA GLU A 107 4.51 6.96 -8.68
C GLU A 107 3.50 5.83 -8.43
N THR A 108 3.66 4.69 -9.11
CA THR A 108 2.62 3.66 -9.15
C THR A 108 2.61 2.82 -7.88
N LEU A 109 1.42 2.71 -7.29
CA LEU A 109 1.12 1.86 -6.14
C LEU A 109 0.05 0.84 -6.53
N ALA A 110 0.14 -0.36 -5.99
CA ALA A 110 -0.78 -1.44 -6.30
C ALA A 110 -1.53 -1.95 -5.07
N LEU A 111 -2.75 -2.38 -5.29
CA LEU A 111 -3.58 -3.10 -4.33
C LEU A 111 -4.42 -4.13 -5.08
N ASN A 112 -4.68 -5.27 -4.46
CA ASN A 112 -5.62 -6.23 -5.01
C ASN A 112 -7.01 -5.59 -5.13
N LEU A 113 -7.63 -5.72 -6.28
CA LEU A 113 -8.94 -5.10 -6.53
C LEU A 113 -10.02 -5.66 -5.61
N SER A 114 -9.99 -6.97 -5.33
CA SER A 114 -10.92 -7.61 -4.39
C SER A 114 -10.83 -7.03 -2.98
N ASP A 115 -9.59 -6.79 -2.50
CA ASP A 115 -9.37 -6.19 -1.18
C ASP A 115 -9.86 -4.73 -1.16
N LEU A 116 -9.53 -3.97 -2.20
CA LEU A 116 -9.96 -2.58 -2.33
C LEU A 116 -11.49 -2.43 -2.24
N LEU A 117 -12.23 -3.24 -3.01
CA LEU A 117 -13.69 -3.20 -3.03
C LEU A 117 -14.26 -3.60 -1.66
N ARG A 118 -13.71 -4.65 -1.05
CA ARG A 118 -14.11 -5.09 0.29
C ARG A 118 -13.92 -3.99 1.34
N TYR A 119 -12.83 -3.21 1.29
CA TYR A 119 -12.60 -2.11 2.24
C TYR A 119 -13.56 -0.93 2.01
N PHE A 120 -14.01 -0.70 0.78
CA PHE A 120 -15.10 0.26 0.52
C PHE A 120 -16.40 -0.19 1.18
N ASP A 121 -16.72 -1.47 1.05
CA ASP A 121 -17.97 -2.03 1.63
C ASP A 121 -17.91 -2.02 3.17
N ILE A 122 -16.79 -2.44 3.77
CA ILE A 122 -16.59 -2.39 5.23
C ILE A 122 -16.81 -0.98 5.76
N GLN A 123 -16.23 0.04 5.12
CA GLN A 123 -16.42 1.41 5.57
C GLN A 123 -17.87 1.88 5.44
N LYS A 124 -18.60 1.47 4.37
CA LYS A 124 -20.02 1.80 4.19
C LYS A 124 -20.89 1.11 5.24
N GLU A 125 -20.64 -0.16 5.51
CA GLU A 125 -21.43 -0.95 6.45
C GLU A 125 -21.20 -0.54 7.90
N THR A 126 -19.95 -0.31 8.28
CA THR A 126 -19.58 -0.01 9.66
C THR A 126 -19.65 1.47 10.00
N GLN A 127 -19.62 2.35 9.00
CA GLN A 127 -19.44 3.81 9.14
C GLN A 127 -18.13 4.20 9.86
N VAL A 128 -17.22 3.22 10.06
CA VAL A 128 -15.91 3.47 10.68
C VAL A 128 -14.90 3.92 9.61
N PRO A 129 -14.23 5.06 9.79
CA PRO A 129 -13.21 5.53 8.87
C PRO A 129 -12.15 4.46 8.61
N THR A 130 -11.93 4.16 7.36
CA THR A 130 -10.92 3.18 6.93
C THR A 130 -9.88 3.84 6.05
N SER A 131 -8.62 3.51 6.23
CA SER A 131 -7.49 4.02 5.45
C SER A 131 -6.59 2.90 4.99
N ILE A 132 -5.90 3.13 3.88
CA ILE A 132 -4.87 2.22 3.38
C ILE A 132 -3.54 2.95 3.43
N MET A 133 -2.52 2.30 4.00
CA MET A 133 -1.16 2.82 4.08
C MET A 133 -0.22 1.96 3.24
N TRP A 134 0.49 2.61 2.33
CA TRP A 134 1.59 1.99 1.58
C TRP A 134 2.92 2.33 2.22
N ILE A 135 3.70 1.29 2.48
CA ILE A 135 5.06 1.40 2.98
C ILE A 135 6.00 1.09 1.82
N LEU A 136 6.75 2.08 1.41
CA LEU A 136 7.66 1.99 0.27
C LEU A 136 9.09 1.78 0.74
N ILE A 137 9.71 0.75 0.18
CA ILE A 137 11.06 0.32 0.53
C ILE A 137 11.84 0.10 -0.76
N ASN A 138 13.13 0.40 -0.71
CA ASN A 138 14.04 0.18 -1.84
C ASN A 138 13.60 0.90 -3.14
N ARG A 139 13.08 2.11 -3.02
CA ARG A 139 12.74 2.97 -4.16
C ARG A 139 13.61 4.22 -4.16
N PRO A 140 14.81 4.18 -4.74
CA PRO A 140 15.78 5.29 -4.66
C PRO A 140 15.28 6.59 -5.29
N CYS A 141 14.29 6.53 -6.18
CA CYS A 141 13.66 7.72 -6.76
C CYS A 141 12.69 8.44 -5.80
N ILE A 142 12.27 7.79 -4.72
CA ILE A 142 11.27 8.30 -3.78
C ILE A 142 11.82 8.34 -2.36
N VAL A 143 12.64 7.34 -2.03
CA VAL A 143 13.17 7.10 -0.69
C VAL A 143 14.67 6.95 -0.80
N ALA A 144 15.43 7.63 0.03
CA ALA A 144 16.87 7.47 0.06
C ALA A 144 17.25 6.00 0.37
N LYS A 145 18.46 5.61 -0.03
CA LYS A 145 18.95 4.24 0.18
C LYS A 145 18.82 3.86 1.65
N ASN A 146 18.21 2.72 1.92
CA ASN A 146 17.91 2.20 3.26
C ASN A 146 16.88 2.99 4.08
N GLU A 147 16.17 3.93 3.50
CA GLU A 147 15.05 4.60 4.13
C GLU A 147 13.70 3.95 3.76
N ILE A 148 12.67 4.31 4.51
CA ILE A 148 11.31 3.86 4.34
C ILE A 148 10.41 5.08 4.26
N ALA A 149 9.45 5.06 3.33
CA ALA A 149 8.45 6.12 3.23
C ALA A 149 7.04 5.55 3.41
N PHE A 150 6.23 6.27 4.15
CA PHE A 150 4.84 5.91 4.47
C PHE A 150 3.90 6.87 3.76
N PHE A 151 2.98 6.34 2.98
CA PHE A 151 1.94 7.10 2.31
C PHE A 151 0.58 6.47 2.62
N TYR A 152 -0.43 7.28 2.86
CA TYR A 152 -1.76 6.78 3.18
C TYR A 152 -2.86 7.59 2.50
N GLN A 153 -4.03 6.97 2.39
CA GLN A 153 -5.24 7.65 1.97
C GLN A 153 -6.48 6.95 2.55
N SER A 154 -7.53 7.74 2.78
CA SER A 154 -8.83 7.21 3.19
C SER A 154 -9.50 6.44 2.06
N THR A 155 -10.19 5.35 2.39
CA THR A 155 -10.94 4.55 1.41
C THR A 155 -12.02 5.38 0.71
N ASN A 156 -12.63 6.36 1.36
CA ASN A 156 -13.57 7.29 0.75
C ASN A 156 -12.98 8.07 -0.45
N LEU A 157 -11.73 8.55 -0.31
CA LEU A 157 -11.08 9.26 -1.41
C LEU A 157 -10.61 8.28 -2.48
N LEU A 158 -10.10 7.11 -2.08
CA LEU A 158 -9.71 6.05 -3.01
C LEU A 158 -10.92 5.56 -3.83
N GLU A 159 -12.11 5.47 -3.23
CA GLU A 159 -13.34 5.12 -3.93
C GLU A 159 -13.77 6.18 -4.94
N LYS A 160 -13.65 7.46 -4.60
CA LYS A 160 -13.90 8.57 -5.56
C LYS A 160 -12.97 8.49 -6.76
N ILE A 161 -11.68 8.18 -6.53
CA ILE A 161 -10.70 8.00 -7.59
C ILE A 161 -11.06 6.77 -8.43
N TYR A 162 -11.38 5.63 -7.79
CA TYR A 162 -11.80 4.41 -8.45
C TYR A 162 -13.00 4.64 -9.37
N ASN A 163 -14.04 5.30 -8.87
CA ASN A 163 -15.26 5.59 -9.62
C ASN A 163 -15.01 6.54 -10.81
N LYS A 164 -14.05 7.46 -10.69
CA LYS A 164 -13.66 8.38 -11.76
C LYS A 164 -12.83 7.70 -12.85
N VAL A 165 -11.89 6.85 -12.46
CA VAL A 165 -10.88 6.27 -13.36
C VAL A 165 -11.27 4.87 -13.84
N LYS A 166 -12.01 4.13 -13.03
CA LYS A 166 -12.53 2.78 -13.33
C LYS A 166 -11.45 1.83 -13.88
N ASP A 167 -11.77 1.12 -14.95
CA ASP A 167 -10.90 0.07 -15.51
C ASP A 167 -9.59 0.57 -16.12
N LYS A 168 -9.41 1.88 -16.31
CA LYS A 168 -8.17 2.43 -16.88
C LYS A 168 -6.93 2.10 -16.04
N ARG A 169 -7.09 1.81 -14.76
CA ARG A 169 -6.00 1.47 -13.81
C ARG A 169 -6.05 0.02 -13.32
N ARG A 170 -6.88 -0.81 -13.94
CA ARG A 170 -7.03 -2.22 -13.63
C ARG A 170 -6.05 -3.05 -14.44
N PHE A 171 -5.31 -3.93 -13.78
CA PHE A 171 -4.40 -4.87 -14.43
C PHE A 171 -4.62 -6.27 -13.91
N ARG A 172 -4.96 -7.19 -14.83
CA ARG A 172 -4.99 -8.62 -14.57
C ARG A 172 -3.71 -9.24 -15.12
N ARG A 173 -2.85 -9.77 -14.25
CA ARG A 173 -1.64 -10.48 -14.70
C ARG A 173 -2.01 -11.79 -15.39
N LYS A 174 -1.10 -12.34 -16.18
CA LYS A 174 -1.24 -13.68 -16.70
C LYS A 174 -1.19 -14.69 -15.55
N SER A 175 -1.93 -15.81 -15.70
CA SER A 175 -1.85 -16.93 -14.76
C SER A 175 -0.42 -17.49 -14.68
N GLY A 176 -0.01 -17.94 -13.51
CA GLY A 176 1.31 -18.50 -13.26
C GLY A 176 1.32 -19.44 -12.05
N LYS A 177 2.44 -20.06 -11.81
CA LYS A 177 2.62 -21.01 -10.69
C LYS A 177 2.28 -20.42 -9.32
N GLY A 178 2.45 -19.11 -9.13
CA GLY A 178 2.09 -18.42 -7.89
C GLY A 178 0.59 -18.32 -7.60
N ASP A 179 -0.28 -18.74 -8.53
CA ASP A 179 -1.73 -18.79 -8.34
C ASP A 179 -2.21 -20.12 -7.72
N ILE A 180 -1.28 -21.07 -7.55
CA ILE A 180 -1.57 -22.38 -6.98
C ILE A 180 -1.07 -22.41 -5.53
N VAL A 181 -1.98 -22.65 -4.60
CA VAL A 181 -1.70 -22.81 -3.18
C VAL A 181 -2.24 -24.16 -2.76
N ASN A 182 -1.38 -25.02 -2.18
CA ASN A 182 -1.74 -26.38 -1.77
C ASN A 182 -2.39 -27.22 -2.88
N GLY A 183 -1.92 -27.07 -4.13
CA GLY A 183 -2.47 -27.77 -5.29
C GLY A 183 -3.74 -27.18 -5.90
N GLU A 184 -4.34 -26.17 -5.25
CA GLU A 184 -5.54 -25.50 -5.73
C GLU A 184 -5.22 -24.18 -6.43
N HIS A 185 -5.86 -23.93 -7.57
CA HIS A 185 -5.75 -22.65 -8.28
C HIS A 185 -6.64 -21.59 -7.59
N LYS A 186 -6.03 -20.62 -6.89
CA LYS A 186 -6.73 -19.55 -6.16
C LYS A 186 -7.15 -18.37 -7.05
N GLY A 187 -6.99 -18.49 -8.36
CA GLY A 187 -7.33 -17.43 -9.31
C GLY A 187 -6.18 -16.45 -9.57
N VAL A 188 -6.34 -15.68 -10.61
CA VAL A 188 -5.35 -14.65 -10.99
C VAL A 188 -5.69 -13.34 -10.31
N VAL A 189 -4.76 -12.82 -9.55
CA VAL A 189 -4.91 -11.52 -8.89
C VAL A 189 -5.11 -10.40 -9.90
N VAL A 190 -6.15 -9.61 -9.69
CA VAL A 190 -6.39 -8.36 -10.39
C VAL A 190 -5.92 -7.23 -9.49
N ASN A 191 -4.93 -6.47 -9.95
CA ASN A 191 -4.45 -5.29 -9.24
C ASN A 191 -5.13 -4.02 -9.75
N TYR A 192 -5.38 -3.11 -8.83
CA TYR A 192 -5.73 -1.73 -9.11
C TYR A 192 -4.57 -0.81 -8.71
N HIS A 193 -4.36 0.25 -9.49
CA HIS A 193 -3.19 1.11 -9.32
C HIS A 193 -3.58 2.53 -8.96
N PHE A 194 -2.86 3.11 -8.00
CA PHE A 194 -2.97 4.50 -7.58
C PHE A 194 -1.67 5.24 -7.86
N SER A 195 -1.74 6.57 -7.88
CA SER A 195 -0.59 7.44 -7.96
C SER A 195 -0.19 7.95 -6.57
N LEU A 196 1.09 8.06 -6.30
CA LEU A 196 1.60 8.75 -5.10
C LEU A 196 1.06 10.18 -4.97
N LYS A 197 0.71 10.84 -6.09
CA LYS A 197 0.10 12.17 -6.09
C LYS A 197 -1.28 12.21 -5.43
N GLU A 198 -1.93 11.08 -5.29
CA GLU A 198 -3.26 10.92 -4.71
C GLU A 198 -3.21 10.61 -3.21
N LEU A 199 -2.02 10.47 -2.64
CA LEU A 199 -1.81 10.06 -1.25
C LEU A 199 -1.17 11.16 -0.43
N LYS A 200 -1.36 11.06 0.88
CA LYS A 200 -0.71 11.90 1.89
C LYS A 200 0.52 11.17 2.42
N LYS A 201 1.63 11.88 2.60
CA LYS A 201 2.80 11.33 3.27
C LYS A 201 2.57 11.33 4.78
N TRP A 202 2.75 10.18 5.42
CA TRP A 202 2.78 10.11 6.88
C TRP A 202 4.18 10.46 7.37
N ARG A 203 4.26 11.50 8.19
CA ARG A 203 5.53 12.06 8.68
C ARG A 203 5.96 11.34 9.96
N TYR A 204 6.16 10.04 9.87
CA TYR A 204 6.74 9.30 10.97
C TYR A 204 8.25 9.12 10.74
N ILE A 205 9.05 9.60 11.68
CA ILE A 205 10.49 9.33 11.71
C ILE A 205 10.67 8.04 12.50
N ILE A 206 11.06 6.98 11.82
CA ILE A 206 11.59 5.80 12.50
C ILE A 206 12.99 6.18 12.95
N ASN A 207 13.12 6.58 14.20
CA ASN A 207 14.44 6.64 14.81
C ASN A 207 14.95 5.19 14.89
N LYS A 208 16.00 4.91 14.13
CA LYS A 208 16.74 3.65 14.21
C LYS A 208 17.51 3.63 15.51
#